data_9884c2394fcc469f0adf81f442bae28c
#
_entry.id   9884c2394fcc469f0adf81f442bae28c
#
_cell.length_a   1.000
_cell.length_b   1.000
_cell.length_c   1.000
_cell.angle_alpha   90.00
_cell.angle_beta   90.00
_cell.angle_gamma   90.00
#
_symmetry.space_group_name_H-M   'P 1'
#
loop_
_entity.id
_entity.type
_entity.pdbx_description
1 polymer ?
#
loop_
_entity_poly.entity_id
_entity_poly.type
_entity_poly.pdbx_seq_one_letter_code
_entity_poly.pdbx_strand_id
1 'polypeptide(L)'
;MVRVATWNINSAKARQARLIEWLDRVQPDVVCLQETKLSDDAFLELFDEDLFRRGYTVAHHGEGRWNGVAIFSRVGLGDTERGLADAPGFPGPEPRALAATCGGIRVWSLYVPNGRAVDDPHYTYKINWLAALRVCVEKALTTTPVLACGDFNIAPTDADVWDPADFVGATHVTEAERQALRELTALGLVDVTRERWPDEQIFTYWDYRSLMFPKNKGMRIDLALASGPVAERVRAVWVDRQTRKGTGASDHAPVVVDIDEAPDGDIGPMVPPPSPPSPRAQRRRLTG
;
A
#
# COMPACT_ATOMS: atom_id res chain seq x y z
N MET A 1 -9.76 -7.14 -16.06
CA MET A 1 -9.10 -7.21 -14.74
C MET A 1 -8.17 -6.02 -14.60
N VAL A 2 -8.18 -5.35 -13.47
CA VAL A 2 -7.14 -4.40 -13.06
C VAL A 2 -6.55 -4.92 -11.75
N ARG A 3 -5.26 -5.21 -11.73
CA ARG A 3 -4.55 -5.64 -10.53
C ARG A 3 -3.82 -4.46 -9.92
N VAL A 4 -4.19 -4.08 -8.71
CA VAL A 4 -3.53 -3.02 -7.94
C VAL A 4 -2.74 -3.67 -6.81
N ALA A 5 -1.53 -3.20 -6.58
CA ALA A 5 -0.71 -3.68 -5.47
C ALA A 5 -0.15 -2.51 -4.66
N THR A 6 -0.04 -2.70 -3.36
CA THR A 6 0.69 -1.79 -2.48
C THR A 6 1.79 -2.52 -1.74
N TRP A 7 2.96 -1.91 -1.62
CA TRP A 7 4.13 -2.50 -0.98
C TRP A 7 5.05 -1.45 -0.37
N ASN A 8 5.19 -1.45 0.95
CA ASN A 8 6.31 -0.77 1.58
C ASN A 8 7.59 -1.56 1.27
N ILE A 9 8.44 -1.02 0.39
CA ILE A 9 9.62 -1.72 -0.12
C ILE A 9 10.85 -1.53 0.78
N ASN A 10 10.78 -0.62 1.75
CA ASN A 10 11.87 -0.32 2.68
C ASN A 10 13.24 -0.14 1.98
N SER A 11 13.36 0.89 1.14
CA SER A 11 14.44 1.22 0.20
C SER A 11 14.36 0.49 -1.15
N ALA A 12 13.90 1.22 -2.16
CA ALA A 12 13.78 0.74 -3.54
C ALA A 12 15.14 0.33 -4.12
N LYS A 13 16.20 1.08 -3.82
CA LYS A 13 17.57 0.73 -4.25
C LYS A 13 18.02 -0.63 -3.71
N ALA A 14 17.77 -0.89 -2.43
CA ALA A 14 18.18 -2.15 -1.80
C ALA A 14 17.36 -3.37 -2.29
N ARG A 15 16.17 -3.14 -2.85
CA ARG A 15 15.24 -4.17 -3.32
C ARG A 15 14.99 -4.12 -4.82
N GLN A 16 15.83 -3.39 -5.59
CA GLN A 16 15.63 -3.25 -7.05
C GLN A 16 15.41 -4.59 -7.76
N ALA A 17 16.35 -5.51 -7.63
CA ALA A 17 16.24 -6.82 -8.28
C ALA A 17 14.97 -7.59 -7.86
N ARG A 18 14.60 -7.54 -6.58
CA ARG A 18 13.39 -8.17 -6.05
C ARG A 18 12.12 -7.53 -6.58
N LEU A 19 12.10 -6.20 -6.69
CA LEU A 19 10.96 -5.47 -7.26
C LEU A 19 10.76 -5.88 -8.72
N ILE A 20 11.82 -5.89 -9.51
CA ILE A 20 11.76 -6.23 -10.92
C ILE A 20 11.29 -7.69 -11.12
N GLU A 21 11.86 -8.64 -10.39
CA GLU A 21 11.43 -10.05 -10.40
C GLU A 21 9.96 -10.19 -10.01
N TRP A 22 9.53 -9.45 -8.98
CA TRP A 22 8.16 -9.48 -8.51
C TRP A 22 7.18 -8.88 -9.53
N LEU A 23 7.53 -7.77 -10.19
CA LEU A 23 6.74 -7.18 -11.28
C LEU A 23 6.57 -8.16 -12.44
N ASP A 24 7.62 -8.90 -12.81
CA ASP A 24 7.58 -9.89 -13.88
C ASP A 24 6.70 -11.09 -13.52
N ARG A 25 6.70 -11.51 -12.26
CA ARG A 25 5.91 -12.65 -11.76
C ARG A 25 4.45 -12.31 -11.52
N VAL A 26 4.16 -11.20 -10.85
CA VAL A 26 2.79 -10.84 -10.39
C VAL A 26 2.02 -10.06 -11.43
N GLN A 27 2.72 -9.32 -12.30
CA GLN A 27 2.13 -8.55 -13.40
C GLN A 27 1.04 -7.55 -12.96
N PRO A 28 1.26 -6.74 -11.90
CA PRO A 28 0.28 -5.75 -11.48
C PRO A 28 0.06 -4.68 -12.56
N ASP A 29 -1.14 -4.10 -12.63
CA ASP A 29 -1.44 -2.97 -13.51
C ASP A 29 -1.08 -1.64 -12.87
N VAL A 30 -1.28 -1.56 -11.55
CA VAL A 30 -0.93 -0.39 -10.74
C VAL A 30 -0.14 -0.87 -9.52
N VAL A 31 0.95 -0.19 -9.21
CA VAL A 31 1.79 -0.45 -8.04
C VAL A 31 1.97 0.82 -7.24
N CYS A 32 1.68 0.74 -5.96
CA CYS A 32 1.91 1.79 -4.98
C CYS A 32 3.06 1.39 -4.08
N LEU A 33 4.17 2.11 -4.13
CA LEU A 33 5.32 1.85 -3.25
C LEU A 33 5.41 2.89 -2.13
N GLN A 34 5.87 2.43 -0.98
CA GLN A 34 6.22 3.27 0.16
C GLN A 34 7.67 3.01 0.57
N GLU A 35 8.28 3.96 1.25
CA GLU A 35 9.68 3.96 1.67
C GLU A 35 10.66 3.70 0.51
N THR A 36 10.48 4.41 -0.59
CA THR A 36 11.42 4.32 -1.73
C THR A 36 12.83 4.78 -1.35
N LYS A 37 12.95 5.75 -0.41
CA LYS A 37 14.21 6.28 0.14
C LYS A 37 15.16 6.77 -0.96
N LEU A 38 14.59 7.42 -1.98
CA LEU A 38 15.30 8.03 -3.11
C LEU A 38 14.71 9.43 -3.37
N SER A 39 15.52 10.32 -3.95
CA SER A 39 14.99 11.54 -4.58
C SER A 39 14.27 11.18 -5.89
N ASP A 40 13.49 12.11 -6.44
CA ASP A 40 12.78 11.89 -7.69
C ASP A 40 13.75 11.52 -8.83
N ASP A 41 14.84 12.28 -8.98
CA ASP A 41 15.85 12.02 -10.03
C ASP A 41 16.54 10.68 -9.84
N ALA A 42 16.97 10.35 -8.61
CA ALA A 42 17.64 9.07 -8.34
C ALA A 42 16.70 7.87 -8.51
N PHE A 43 15.39 8.05 -8.31
CA PHE A 43 14.41 7.01 -8.55
C PHE A 43 14.24 6.75 -10.05
N LEU A 44 14.11 7.81 -10.85
CA LEU A 44 13.98 7.70 -12.30
C LEU A 44 15.27 7.13 -12.90
N GLU A 45 16.46 7.62 -12.52
CA GLU A 45 17.74 7.07 -12.96
C GLU A 45 17.85 5.56 -12.73
N LEU A 46 17.33 5.08 -11.60
CA LEU A 46 17.42 3.67 -11.22
C LEU A 46 16.40 2.77 -11.92
N PHE A 47 15.19 3.28 -12.23
CA PHE A 47 14.05 2.44 -12.60
C PHE A 47 13.41 2.76 -13.95
N ASP A 48 13.62 3.94 -14.53
CA ASP A 48 12.85 4.40 -15.70
C ASP A 48 12.90 3.40 -16.87
N GLU A 49 14.09 2.94 -17.24
CA GLU A 49 14.26 1.98 -18.34
C GLU A 49 13.58 0.63 -18.06
N ASP A 50 13.74 0.11 -16.85
CA ASP A 50 13.16 -1.17 -16.44
C ASP A 50 11.63 -1.13 -16.37
N LEU A 51 11.05 -0.02 -15.91
CA LEU A 51 9.62 0.18 -15.81
C LEU A 51 9.00 0.49 -17.17
N PHE A 52 9.66 1.32 -17.98
CA PHE A 52 9.24 1.62 -19.34
C PHE A 52 9.15 0.35 -20.21
N ARG A 53 10.16 -0.52 -20.18
CA ARG A 53 10.15 -1.80 -20.91
C ARG A 53 8.98 -2.70 -20.51
N ARG A 54 8.47 -2.55 -19.29
CA ARG A 54 7.31 -3.29 -18.74
C ARG A 54 5.99 -2.57 -18.97
N GLY A 55 6.01 -1.43 -19.68
CA GLY A 55 4.82 -0.64 -20.03
C GLY A 55 4.27 0.22 -18.91
N TYR A 56 5.07 0.52 -17.87
CA TYR A 56 4.64 1.41 -16.81
C TYR A 56 4.96 2.87 -17.12
N THR A 57 4.00 3.74 -16.83
CA THR A 57 4.22 5.17 -16.56
C THR A 57 4.39 5.35 -15.07
N VAL A 58 5.26 6.26 -14.66
CA VAL A 58 5.69 6.42 -13.26
C VAL A 58 5.40 7.82 -12.75
N ALA A 59 4.88 7.92 -11.53
CA ALA A 59 4.94 9.10 -10.70
C ALA A 59 5.69 8.77 -9.41
N HIS A 60 6.58 9.65 -8.98
CA HIS A 60 7.34 9.51 -7.75
C HIS A 60 7.32 10.81 -6.96
N HIS A 61 7.35 10.70 -5.65
CA HIS A 61 7.50 11.81 -4.72
C HIS A 61 8.47 11.38 -3.62
N GLY A 62 9.68 11.91 -3.66
CA GLY A 62 10.75 11.52 -2.74
C GLY A 62 11.75 12.63 -2.46
N GLU A 63 12.40 12.55 -1.31
CA GLU A 63 13.39 13.53 -0.81
C GLU A 63 14.81 12.94 -0.64
N GLY A 64 14.98 11.65 -0.90
CA GLY A 64 16.27 10.94 -0.77
C GLY A 64 16.27 9.90 0.34
N ARG A 65 17.02 10.12 1.44
CA ARG A 65 17.31 9.12 2.49
C ARG A 65 16.09 8.49 3.17
N TRP A 66 15.00 9.24 3.29
CA TRP A 66 13.83 8.90 4.10
C TRP A 66 12.58 8.93 3.27
N ASN A 67 11.51 8.31 3.78
CA ASN A 67 10.18 8.38 3.17
C ASN A 67 10.18 8.00 1.67
N GLY A 68 9.35 8.67 0.90
CA GLY A 68 9.23 8.47 -0.53
C GLY A 68 8.13 7.48 -0.92
N VAL A 69 7.26 7.90 -1.84
CA VAL A 69 6.15 7.12 -2.37
C VAL A 69 6.14 7.16 -3.89
N ALA A 70 5.67 6.07 -4.51
CA ALA A 70 5.58 5.99 -5.96
C ALA A 70 4.27 5.33 -6.40
N ILE A 71 3.84 5.67 -7.62
CA ILE A 71 2.78 4.96 -8.34
C ILE A 71 3.30 4.62 -9.73
N PHE A 72 3.23 3.34 -10.10
CA PHE A 72 3.45 2.86 -11.47
C PHE A 72 2.12 2.43 -12.05
N SER A 73 1.83 2.74 -13.30
CA SER A 73 0.59 2.33 -13.94
C SER A 73 0.78 1.93 -15.40
N ARG A 74 0.13 0.85 -15.80
CA ARG A 74 -0.02 0.38 -17.20
C ARG A 74 -1.38 0.75 -17.78
N VAL A 75 -2.28 1.28 -16.97
CA VAL A 75 -3.67 1.59 -17.34
C VAL A 75 -3.95 3.09 -17.35
N GLY A 76 -2.93 3.86 -17.66
CA GLY A 76 -2.94 5.32 -17.60
C GLY A 76 -2.52 5.85 -16.23
N LEU A 77 -1.91 7.02 -16.21
CA LEU A 77 -1.50 7.74 -15.01
C LEU A 77 -1.71 9.24 -15.27
N GLY A 78 -2.75 9.80 -14.68
CA GLY A 78 -3.11 11.21 -14.83
C GLY A 78 -3.41 11.88 -13.51
N ASP A 79 -3.62 13.18 -13.53
CA ASP A 79 -4.04 14.00 -12.38
C ASP A 79 -3.19 13.76 -11.13
N THR A 80 -1.87 13.74 -11.30
CA THR A 80 -0.94 13.43 -10.21
C THR A 80 -0.92 14.54 -9.16
N GLU A 81 -1.11 14.20 -7.88
CA GLU A 81 -1.00 15.09 -6.73
C GLU A 81 0.03 14.56 -5.74
N ARG A 82 0.97 15.42 -5.33
CA ARG A 82 2.04 15.12 -4.37
C ARG A 82 1.72 15.71 -3.02
N GLY A 83 1.82 14.90 -1.96
CA GLY A 83 1.48 15.27 -0.60
C GLY A 83 -0.03 15.32 -0.35
N LEU A 84 -0.40 15.88 0.78
CA LEU A 84 -1.77 16.16 1.18
C LEU A 84 -1.91 17.67 1.37
N ALA A 85 -3.02 18.24 0.94
CA ALA A 85 -3.31 19.64 1.23
C ALA A 85 -3.37 19.86 2.75
N ASP A 86 -2.72 20.93 3.21
CA ASP A 86 -2.69 21.33 4.62
C ASP A 86 -2.16 20.29 5.62
N ALA A 87 -1.48 19.24 5.12
CA ALA A 87 -0.87 18.26 6.02
C ALA A 87 0.28 18.89 6.81
N PRO A 88 0.39 18.56 8.11
CA PRO A 88 1.55 18.96 8.89
C PRO A 88 2.82 18.28 8.36
N GLY A 89 3.98 18.86 8.64
CA GLY A 89 5.28 18.25 8.43
C GLY A 89 6.00 17.92 9.75
N PHE A 90 7.17 17.26 9.67
CA PHE A 90 7.96 16.97 10.86
C PHE A 90 9.49 16.99 10.56
N PRO A 91 10.17 18.14 10.76
CA PRO A 91 9.64 19.50 11.03
C PRO A 91 9.04 20.18 9.79
N GLY A 92 9.28 19.70 8.59
CA GLY A 92 8.76 20.19 7.32
C GLY A 92 7.92 19.15 6.58
N PRO A 93 7.33 19.48 5.42
CA PRO A 93 6.59 18.54 4.60
C PRO A 93 7.45 17.32 4.23
N GLU A 94 6.87 16.13 4.29
CA GLU A 94 7.52 14.86 3.97
C GLU A 94 6.80 14.16 2.80
N PRO A 95 7.52 13.49 1.89
CA PRO A 95 6.95 12.77 0.76
C PRO A 95 6.29 11.45 1.20
N ARG A 96 5.07 11.53 1.75
CA ARG A 96 4.33 10.40 2.33
C ARG A 96 3.02 10.08 1.63
N ALA A 97 2.58 10.93 0.70
CA ALA A 97 1.37 10.70 -0.07
C ALA A 97 1.58 11.06 -1.53
N LEU A 98 1.04 10.24 -2.40
CA LEU A 98 0.98 10.47 -3.83
C LEU A 98 -0.35 9.93 -4.34
N ALA A 99 -1.07 10.73 -5.11
CA ALA A 99 -2.30 10.30 -5.73
C ALA A 99 -2.23 10.45 -7.25
N ALA A 100 -2.85 9.51 -7.97
CA ALA A 100 -2.99 9.59 -9.42
C ALA A 100 -4.28 8.91 -9.87
N THR A 101 -4.81 9.31 -11.03
CA THR A 101 -5.93 8.63 -11.67
C THR A 101 -5.39 7.52 -12.57
N CYS A 102 -5.70 6.27 -12.22
CA CYS A 102 -5.26 5.06 -12.92
C CYS A 102 -6.48 4.24 -13.33
N GLY A 103 -6.71 4.06 -14.64
CA GLY A 103 -7.85 3.30 -15.14
C GLY A 103 -9.22 3.78 -14.65
N GLY A 104 -9.37 5.09 -14.43
CA GLY A 104 -10.61 5.70 -13.93
C GLY A 104 -10.80 5.60 -12.40
N ILE A 105 -9.82 5.13 -11.67
CA ILE A 105 -9.81 5.07 -10.20
C ILE A 105 -8.78 6.06 -9.67
N ARG A 106 -9.15 6.86 -8.67
CA ARG A 106 -8.23 7.71 -7.92
C ARG A 106 -7.46 6.85 -6.92
N VAL A 107 -6.23 6.49 -7.27
CA VAL A 107 -5.36 5.64 -6.46
C VAL A 107 -4.44 6.50 -5.61
N TRP A 108 -4.34 6.19 -4.32
CA TRP A 108 -3.41 6.80 -3.37
C TRP A 108 -2.33 5.81 -2.96
N SER A 109 -1.06 6.20 -3.03
CA SER A 109 0.06 5.54 -2.36
C SER A 109 0.38 6.30 -1.09
N LEU A 110 0.16 5.68 0.07
CA LEU A 110 0.21 6.31 1.38
C LEU A 110 1.29 5.67 2.27
N TYR A 111 2.09 6.52 2.89
CA TYR A 111 3.03 6.16 3.94
C TYR A 111 2.74 6.98 5.19
N VAL A 112 1.79 6.53 5.99
CA VAL A 112 1.38 7.20 7.23
C VAL A 112 2.56 7.27 8.20
N PRO A 113 2.80 8.40 8.90
CA PRO A 113 3.85 8.49 9.90
C PRO A 113 3.78 7.35 10.92
N ASN A 114 4.94 6.79 11.29
CA ASN A 114 4.98 5.65 12.22
C ASN A 114 4.43 5.97 13.62
N GLY A 115 4.67 7.19 14.12
CA GLY A 115 4.27 7.59 15.47
C GLY A 115 5.35 7.37 16.53
N ARG A 116 6.30 6.47 16.29
CA ARG A 116 7.43 6.09 17.17
C ARG A 116 6.99 5.57 18.53
N ALA A 117 6.53 6.45 19.43
CA ALA A 117 5.97 6.12 20.73
C ALA A 117 4.84 7.10 21.06
N VAL A 118 3.93 6.71 21.94
CA VAL A 118 2.69 7.49 22.24
C VAL A 118 3.02 8.86 22.86
N ASP A 119 4.14 8.98 23.55
CA ASP A 119 4.66 10.22 24.15
C ASP A 119 5.63 10.99 23.25
N ASP A 120 5.95 10.47 22.06
CA ASP A 120 6.81 11.17 21.07
C ASP A 120 5.98 12.24 20.30
N PRO A 121 6.51 13.43 20.06
CA PRO A 121 5.86 14.43 19.20
C PRO A 121 5.47 13.92 17.80
N HIS A 122 6.18 12.89 17.30
CA HIS A 122 5.86 12.24 16.04
C HIS A 122 4.51 11.49 16.07
N TYR A 123 4.02 11.12 17.25
CA TYR A 123 2.69 10.54 17.39
C TYR A 123 1.59 11.59 17.14
N THR A 124 1.71 12.79 17.75
CA THR A 124 0.78 13.91 17.44
C THR A 124 0.82 14.27 15.96
N TYR A 125 2.01 14.30 15.36
CA TYR A 125 2.16 14.49 13.92
C TYR A 125 1.38 13.43 13.12
N LYS A 126 1.47 12.16 13.49
CA LYS A 126 0.72 11.06 12.84
C LYS A 126 -0.80 11.31 12.88
N ILE A 127 -1.35 11.63 14.04
CA ILE A 127 -2.80 11.84 14.19
C ILE A 127 -3.27 13.04 13.34
N ASN A 128 -2.54 14.15 13.37
CA ASN A 128 -2.85 15.32 12.56
C ASN A 128 -2.72 15.05 11.06
N TRP A 129 -1.73 14.24 10.65
CA TRP A 129 -1.55 13.83 9.26
C TRP A 129 -2.73 12.98 8.76
N LEU A 130 -3.24 12.07 9.59
CA LEU A 130 -4.45 11.27 9.30
C LEU A 130 -5.70 12.13 9.16
N ALA A 131 -5.83 13.18 9.98
CA ALA A 131 -6.92 14.14 9.83
C ALA A 131 -6.86 14.89 8.48
N ALA A 132 -5.67 15.31 8.04
CA ALA A 132 -5.49 15.92 6.72
C ALA A 132 -5.78 14.91 5.59
N LEU A 133 -5.35 13.65 5.73
CA LEU A 133 -5.69 12.60 4.77
C LEU A 133 -7.20 12.42 4.63
N ARG A 134 -7.94 12.41 5.74
CA ARG A 134 -9.40 12.29 5.72
C ARG A 134 -10.04 13.39 4.87
N VAL A 135 -9.63 14.65 5.03
CA VAL A 135 -10.15 15.77 4.24
C VAL A 135 -9.86 15.62 2.74
N CYS A 136 -8.64 15.20 2.38
CA CYS A 136 -8.25 14.98 0.98
C CYS A 136 -9.06 13.85 0.33
N VAL A 137 -9.24 12.73 1.05
CA VAL A 137 -10.03 11.59 0.57
C VAL A 137 -11.50 11.92 0.44
N GLU A 138 -12.08 12.62 1.41
CA GLU A 138 -13.47 13.09 1.37
C GLU A 138 -13.73 13.94 0.10
N LYS A 139 -12.83 14.87 -0.19
CA LYS A 139 -12.89 15.67 -1.42
C LYS A 139 -12.79 14.80 -2.68
N ALA A 140 -11.88 13.84 -2.74
CA ALA A 140 -11.70 12.97 -3.90
C ALA A 140 -12.95 12.10 -4.17
N LEU A 141 -13.62 11.63 -3.13
CA LEU A 141 -14.83 10.80 -3.21
C LEU A 141 -16.01 11.52 -3.88
N THR A 142 -16.00 12.86 -3.94
CA THR A 142 -17.08 13.62 -4.61
C THR A 142 -17.03 13.52 -6.13
N THR A 143 -15.90 13.14 -6.71
CA THR A 143 -15.66 13.21 -8.16
C THR A 143 -15.26 11.89 -8.79
N THR A 144 -14.63 11.00 -8.06
CA THR A 144 -13.98 9.81 -8.65
C THR A 144 -14.03 8.64 -7.66
N PRO A 145 -14.20 7.38 -8.13
CA PRO A 145 -13.99 6.20 -7.29
C PRO A 145 -12.57 6.19 -6.72
N VAL A 146 -12.43 5.86 -5.44
CA VAL A 146 -11.17 5.95 -4.69
C VAL A 146 -10.68 4.57 -4.28
N LEU A 147 -9.36 4.36 -4.37
CA LEU A 147 -8.63 3.29 -3.70
C LEU A 147 -7.44 3.91 -2.95
N ALA A 148 -7.57 4.05 -1.64
CA ALA A 148 -6.51 4.53 -0.75
C ALA A 148 -5.75 3.32 -0.19
N CYS A 149 -4.51 3.13 -0.61
CA CYS A 149 -3.71 1.98 -0.17
C CYS A 149 -2.29 2.40 0.23
N GLY A 150 -1.66 1.59 1.07
CA GLY A 150 -0.31 1.85 1.54
C GLY A 150 -0.06 1.31 2.94
N ASP A 151 1.07 1.72 3.50
CA ASP A 151 1.43 1.49 4.88
C ASP A 151 0.76 2.55 5.77
N PHE A 152 -0.30 2.14 6.44
CA PHE A 152 -1.05 3.00 7.36
C PHE A 152 -0.40 3.09 8.74
N ASN A 153 0.56 2.22 9.04
CA ASN A 153 1.15 2.13 10.38
C ASN A 153 0.11 2.01 11.49
N ILE A 154 -1.07 1.44 11.18
CA ILE A 154 -2.17 1.16 12.13
C ILE A 154 -2.67 -0.25 11.90
N ALA A 155 -2.75 -1.04 12.97
CA ALA A 155 -3.47 -2.30 13.01
C ALA A 155 -4.95 -2.01 13.37
N PRO A 156 -5.91 -2.23 12.44
CA PRO A 156 -7.29 -1.81 12.62
C PRO A 156 -7.97 -2.39 13.86
N THR A 157 -7.68 -3.65 14.18
CA THR A 157 -8.27 -4.38 15.29
C THR A 157 -7.23 -5.27 16.00
N ASP A 158 -7.62 -5.91 17.08
CA ASP A 158 -6.76 -6.87 17.78
C ASP A 158 -6.48 -8.14 16.96
N ALA A 159 -7.33 -8.49 16.00
CA ALA A 159 -7.09 -9.57 15.05
C ALA A 159 -5.96 -9.25 14.04
N ASP A 160 -5.55 -8.00 13.95
CA ASP A 160 -4.52 -7.51 13.02
C ASP A 160 -3.11 -7.47 13.62
N VAL A 161 -2.94 -7.98 14.83
CA VAL A 161 -1.65 -8.17 15.52
C VAL A 161 -1.51 -9.61 16.00
N TRP A 162 -0.26 -10.08 16.11
CA TRP A 162 0.01 -11.47 16.46
C TRP A 162 -0.41 -11.81 17.92
N ASP A 163 -0.31 -10.87 18.84
CA ASP A 163 -0.75 -10.95 20.23
C ASP A 163 -1.02 -9.54 20.76
N PRO A 164 -2.28 -9.15 21.03
CA PRO A 164 -2.60 -7.81 21.51
C PRO A 164 -1.90 -7.42 22.81
N ALA A 165 -1.56 -8.39 23.68
CA ALA A 165 -0.90 -8.13 24.94
C ALA A 165 0.52 -7.54 24.76
N ASP A 166 1.21 -7.89 23.68
CA ASP A 166 2.54 -7.37 23.37
C ASP A 166 2.52 -5.91 22.86
N PHE A 167 1.34 -5.38 22.54
CA PHE A 167 1.17 -4.03 21.99
C PHE A 167 0.50 -3.04 22.96
N VAL A 168 0.22 -3.43 24.20
CA VAL A 168 -0.39 -2.53 25.19
C VAL A 168 0.47 -1.29 25.39
N GLY A 169 -0.10 -0.10 25.11
CA GLY A 169 0.60 1.18 25.20
C GLY A 169 1.54 1.51 24.06
N ALA A 170 1.62 0.64 23.03
CA ALA A 170 2.43 0.89 21.84
C ALA A 170 1.65 1.69 20.79
N THR A 171 2.37 2.40 19.90
CA THR A 171 1.80 2.94 18.67
C THR A 171 1.32 1.79 17.74
N HIS A 172 0.55 2.07 16.74
CA HIS A 172 -0.13 1.19 15.78
C HIS A 172 -1.46 0.59 16.28
N VAL A 173 -1.73 0.57 17.58
CA VAL A 173 -2.92 -0.08 18.15
C VAL A 173 -3.72 0.82 19.10
N THR A 174 -3.32 2.08 19.24
CA THR A 174 -4.01 3.00 20.17
C THR A 174 -5.42 3.31 19.69
N GLU A 175 -6.29 3.65 20.62
CA GLU A 175 -7.66 4.03 20.29
C GLU A 175 -7.73 5.27 19.38
N ALA A 176 -6.83 6.24 19.55
CA ALA A 176 -6.79 7.43 18.71
C ALA A 176 -6.40 7.10 17.26
N GLU A 177 -5.44 6.19 17.03
CA GLU A 177 -5.06 5.71 15.69
C GLU A 177 -6.20 4.94 15.03
N ARG A 178 -6.81 4.02 15.76
CA ARG A 178 -7.97 3.24 15.29
C ARG A 178 -9.18 4.12 15.02
N GLN A 179 -9.40 5.15 15.84
CA GLN A 179 -10.47 6.13 15.62
C GLN A 179 -10.24 6.92 14.32
N ALA A 180 -9.03 7.41 14.07
CA ALA A 180 -8.70 8.10 12.83
C ALA A 180 -8.93 7.20 11.59
N LEU A 181 -8.64 5.90 11.69
CA LEU A 181 -8.96 4.94 10.63
C LEU A 181 -10.46 4.71 10.47
N ARG A 182 -11.22 4.62 11.57
CA ARG A 182 -12.69 4.52 11.50
C ARG A 182 -13.33 5.77 10.87
N GLU A 183 -12.77 6.95 11.10
CA GLU A 183 -13.22 8.17 10.45
C GLU A 183 -13.00 8.17 8.93
N LEU A 184 -11.92 7.54 8.44
CA LEU A 184 -11.72 7.30 7.01
C LEU A 184 -12.76 6.31 6.46
N THR A 185 -12.98 5.19 7.14
CA THR A 185 -13.97 4.21 6.69
C THR A 185 -15.40 4.74 6.77
N ALA A 186 -15.70 5.64 7.71
CA ALA A 186 -17.00 6.32 7.81
C ALA A 186 -17.33 7.21 6.60
N LEU A 187 -16.34 7.58 5.77
CA LEU A 187 -16.56 8.26 4.48
C LEU A 187 -17.15 7.32 3.40
N GLY A 188 -17.37 6.04 3.71
CA GLY A 188 -17.84 5.00 2.79
C GLY A 188 -16.71 4.20 2.16
N LEU A 189 -15.51 4.20 2.77
CA LEU A 189 -14.42 3.33 2.37
C LEU A 189 -14.52 1.98 3.07
N VAL A 190 -14.23 0.93 2.33
CA VAL A 190 -14.23 -0.48 2.78
C VAL A 190 -12.80 -0.99 2.83
N ASP A 191 -12.38 -1.59 3.94
CA ASP A 191 -11.15 -2.38 4.02
C ASP A 191 -11.38 -3.71 3.28
N VAL A 192 -11.00 -3.73 2.00
CA VAL A 192 -11.30 -4.86 1.12
C VAL A 192 -10.56 -6.14 1.52
N THR A 193 -9.45 -6.04 2.25
CA THR A 193 -8.76 -7.20 2.79
C THR A 193 -9.60 -7.86 3.88
N ARG A 194 -10.09 -7.08 4.83
CA ARG A 194 -10.89 -7.59 5.94
C ARG A 194 -12.29 -8.02 5.50
N GLU A 195 -12.88 -7.34 4.51
CA GLU A 195 -14.15 -7.75 3.93
C GLU A 195 -14.06 -9.11 3.23
N ARG A 196 -12.97 -9.34 2.48
CA ARG A 196 -12.73 -10.62 1.79
C ARG A 196 -12.41 -11.77 2.75
N TRP A 197 -11.69 -11.47 3.83
CA TRP A 197 -11.16 -12.44 4.78
C TRP A 197 -11.53 -12.03 6.23
N PRO A 198 -12.81 -12.09 6.62
CA PRO A 198 -13.28 -11.52 7.89
C PRO A 198 -12.68 -12.21 9.12
N ASP A 199 -12.46 -13.52 9.06
CA ASP A 199 -12.07 -14.36 10.20
C ASP A 199 -10.59 -14.76 10.16
N GLU A 200 -9.86 -14.41 9.09
CA GLU A 200 -8.49 -14.86 8.90
C GLU A 200 -7.48 -13.93 9.62
N GLN A 201 -6.49 -14.54 10.25
CA GLN A 201 -5.34 -13.80 10.77
C GLN A 201 -4.36 -13.50 9.63
N ILE A 202 -4.31 -12.24 9.22
CA ILE A 202 -3.51 -11.76 8.09
C ILE A 202 -2.49 -10.77 8.60
N PHE A 203 -1.23 -10.92 8.16
CA PHE A 203 -0.17 -9.96 8.44
C PHE A 203 0.49 -9.51 7.16
N THR A 204 0.93 -8.25 7.15
CA THR A 204 1.66 -7.62 6.04
C THR A 204 3.06 -7.20 6.43
N TYR A 205 3.34 -7.06 7.72
CA TYR A 205 4.60 -6.62 8.30
C TYR A 205 5.12 -7.61 9.34
N TRP A 206 6.46 -7.83 9.36
CA TRP A 206 7.18 -8.59 10.40
C TRP A 206 8.55 -7.96 10.63
N ASP A 207 8.82 -7.48 11.86
CA ASP A 207 10.13 -6.92 12.22
C ASP A 207 11.26 -7.92 11.87
N TYR A 208 12.41 -7.39 11.45
CA TYR A 208 13.60 -8.21 11.18
C TYR A 208 14.17 -8.88 12.42
N ARG A 209 13.95 -8.27 13.59
CA ARG A 209 14.48 -8.74 14.87
C ARG A 209 13.73 -9.95 15.41
N SER A 210 14.36 -10.68 16.31
CA SER A 210 13.77 -11.73 17.13
C SER A 210 13.08 -12.86 16.35
N LEU A 211 13.45 -13.07 15.07
CA LEU A 211 12.85 -14.07 14.18
C LEU A 211 11.33 -13.92 14.05
N MET A 212 10.82 -12.69 14.00
CA MET A 212 9.38 -12.42 13.96
C MET A 212 8.71 -13.08 12.76
N PHE A 213 9.31 -13.02 11.56
CA PHE A 213 8.74 -13.63 10.36
C PHE A 213 8.64 -15.17 10.43
N PRO A 214 9.69 -15.94 10.78
CA PRO A 214 9.57 -17.39 10.96
C PRO A 214 8.57 -17.81 12.04
N LYS A 215 8.44 -17.00 13.11
CA LYS A 215 7.48 -17.23 14.19
C LYS A 215 6.06 -16.78 13.84
N ASN A 216 5.86 -16.19 12.68
CA ASN A 216 4.61 -15.55 12.24
C ASN A 216 4.07 -14.50 13.24
N LYS A 217 4.96 -13.75 13.89
CA LYS A 217 4.63 -12.65 14.78
C LYS A 217 4.61 -11.35 14.00
N GLY A 218 3.48 -11.04 13.40
CA GLY A 218 3.32 -9.91 12.48
C GLY A 218 2.20 -8.95 12.86
N MET A 219 2.04 -7.94 12.01
CA MET A 219 0.92 -6.99 12.03
C MET A 219 0.37 -6.82 10.62
N ARG A 220 -0.92 -6.54 10.50
CA ARG A 220 -1.52 -6.04 9.26
C ARG A 220 -1.65 -4.53 9.36
N ILE A 221 -0.73 -3.82 8.74
CA ILE A 221 -0.64 -2.36 8.75
C ILE A 221 -0.63 -1.76 7.33
N ASP A 222 -0.45 -2.61 6.31
CA ASP A 222 -0.63 -2.23 4.92
C ASP A 222 -2.09 -2.52 4.54
N LEU A 223 -2.83 -1.47 4.19
CA LEU A 223 -4.27 -1.55 3.97
C LEU A 223 -4.63 -1.15 2.54
N ALA A 224 -5.79 -1.60 2.08
CA ALA A 224 -6.44 -1.17 0.85
C ALA A 224 -7.88 -0.78 1.17
N LEU A 225 -8.14 0.52 1.20
CA LEU A 225 -9.45 1.11 1.51
C LEU A 225 -10.10 1.58 0.21
N ALA A 226 -11.17 0.91 -0.22
CA ALA A 226 -11.86 1.16 -1.47
C ALA A 226 -13.21 1.84 -1.24
N SER A 227 -13.56 2.83 -2.08
CA SER A 227 -14.93 3.34 -2.14
C SER A 227 -15.90 2.28 -2.64
N GLY A 228 -17.19 2.39 -2.29
CA GLY A 228 -18.21 1.41 -2.67
C GLY A 228 -18.14 0.96 -4.15
N PRO A 229 -18.10 1.89 -5.12
CA PRO A 229 -17.99 1.52 -6.54
C PRO A 229 -16.74 0.73 -6.93
N VAL A 230 -15.64 0.82 -6.16
CA VAL A 230 -14.44 0.02 -6.35
C VAL A 230 -14.58 -1.31 -5.59
N ALA A 231 -15.02 -1.27 -4.33
CA ALA A 231 -15.17 -2.45 -3.48
C ALA A 231 -16.09 -3.51 -4.12
N GLU A 232 -17.22 -3.10 -4.69
CA GLU A 232 -18.17 -3.99 -5.40
C GLU A 232 -17.54 -4.73 -6.60
N ARG A 233 -16.45 -4.20 -7.14
CA ARG A 233 -15.70 -4.76 -8.27
C ARG A 233 -14.53 -5.64 -7.84
N VAL A 234 -14.16 -5.63 -6.57
CA VAL A 234 -13.07 -6.47 -6.05
C VAL A 234 -13.45 -7.95 -6.16
N ARG A 235 -12.56 -8.75 -6.70
CA ARG A 235 -12.75 -10.20 -6.91
C ARG A 235 -11.78 -11.05 -6.11
N ALA A 236 -10.59 -10.55 -5.83
CA ALA A 236 -9.63 -11.20 -4.94
C ALA A 236 -8.79 -10.16 -4.20
N VAL A 237 -8.37 -10.51 -2.99
CA VAL A 237 -7.38 -9.77 -2.21
C VAL A 237 -6.46 -10.78 -1.54
N TRP A 238 -5.17 -10.59 -1.66
CA TRP A 238 -4.18 -11.49 -1.09
C TRP A 238 -2.88 -10.78 -0.75
N VAL A 239 -2.12 -11.34 0.19
CA VAL A 239 -0.80 -10.84 0.61
C VAL A 239 0.26 -11.78 0.05
N ASP A 240 1.22 -11.27 -0.71
CA ASP A 240 2.33 -12.08 -1.20
C ASP A 240 3.39 -12.30 -0.11
N ARG A 241 3.08 -13.16 0.84
CA ARG A 241 3.99 -13.51 1.94
C ARG A 241 5.32 -14.12 1.46
N GLN A 242 5.37 -14.65 0.22
CA GLN A 242 6.60 -15.22 -0.33
C GLN A 242 7.69 -14.17 -0.54
N THR A 243 7.33 -12.92 -0.85
CA THR A 243 8.29 -11.82 -1.03
C THR A 243 9.08 -11.52 0.24
N ARG A 244 8.55 -11.89 1.42
CA ARG A 244 9.22 -11.71 2.72
C ARG A 244 10.34 -12.74 2.97
N LYS A 245 10.43 -13.78 2.14
CA LYS A 245 11.45 -14.83 2.28
C LYS A 245 12.78 -14.44 1.63
N GLY A 246 13.87 -14.97 2.18
CA GLY A 246 15.23 -14.85 1.64
C GLY A 246 15.95 -13.55 2.02
N THR A 247 17.20 -13.45 1.61
CA THR A 247 18.09 -12.33 1.93
C THR A 247 17.65 -11.05 1.24
N GLY A 248 17.72 -9.93 1.94
CA GLY A 248 17.39 -8.61 1.38
C GLY A 248 15.89 -8.36 1.16
N ALA A 249 15.00 -9.17 1.74
CA ALA A 249 13.56 -8.91 1.70
C ALA A 249 13.19 -7.62 2.45
N SER A 250 12.11 -6.95 2.04
CA SER A 250 11.46 -5.94 2.87
C SER A 250 10.89 -6.59 4.14
N ASP A 251 10.68 -5.83 5.19
CA ASP A 251 9.92 -6.25 6.39
C ASP A 251 8.41 -6.29 6.13
N HIS A 252 7.95 -5.73 5.02
CA HIS A 252 6.58 -5.82 4.55
C HIS A 252 6.44 -6.80 3.36
N ALA A 253 5.24 -7.34 3.18
CA ALA A 253 4.81 -8.09 2.02
C ALA A 253 3.76 -7.31 1.23
N PRO A 254 3.76 -7.39 -0.12
CA PRO A 254 2.76 -6.72 -0.95
C PRO A 254 1.33 -7.18 -0.63
N VAL A 255 0.40 -6.23 -0.57
CA VAL A 255 -1.04 -6.49 -0.63
C VAL A 255 -1.50 -6.27 -2.06
N VAL A 256 -2.22 -7.24 -2.61
CA VAL A 256 -2.68 -7.22 -4.00
C VAL A 256 -4.20 -7.30 -4.03
N VAL A 257 -4.81 -6.44 -4.84
CA VAL A 257 -6.25 -6.35 -5.05
C VAL A 257 -6.55 -6.58 -6.53
N ASP A 258 -7.34 -7.59 -6.85
CA ASP A 258 -7.81 -7.88 -8.20
C ASP A 258 -9.23 -7.35 -8.39
N ILE A 259 -9.41 -6.47 -9.38
CA ILE A 259 -10.65 -5.76 -9.69
C ILE A 259 -11.21 -6.30 -11.01
N ASP A 260 -12.53 -6.51 -11.09
CA ASP A 260 -13.35 -7.03 -12.19
C ASP A 260 -13.21 -8.53 -12.48
N GLU A 261 -12.02 -9.10 -12.42
CA GLU A 261 -11.78 -10.52 -12.69
C GLU A 261 -10.93 -11.13 -11.58
N ALA A 262 -11.30 -12.31 -11.08
CA ALA A 262 -10.48 -13.07 -10.15
C ALA A 262 -9.30 -13.73 -10.89
N PRO A 263 -8.14 -13.86 -10.24
CA PRO A 263 -7.07 -14.70 -10.76
C PRO A 263 -7.47 -16.18 -10.67
N ASP A 264 -6.90 -17.01 -11.55
CA ASP A 264 -7.04 -18.45 -11.44
C ASP A 264 -6.35 -18.95 -10.16
N GLY A 265 -7.06 -19.74 -9.36
CA GLY A 265 -6.49 -20.40 -8.18
C GLY A 265 -6.28 -19.49 -6.96
N ASP A 266 -7.26 -18.65 -6.64
CA ASP A 266 -7.29 -17.94 -5.34
C ASP A 266 -7.38 -18.97 -4.21
N ILE A 267 -6.28 -19.15 -3.46
CA ILE A 267 -6.12 -20.23 -2.47
C ILE A 267 -5.98 -19.72 -1.03
N GLY A 268 -6.06 -18.43 -0.80
CA GLY A 268 -6.04 -17.89 0.54
C GLY A 268 -5.42 -16.51 0.69
N PRO A 269 -5.55 -15.91 1.88
CA PRO A 269 -5.24 -14.50 2.10
C PRO A 269 -3.75 -14.15 2.06
N MET A 270 -2.86 -15.12 2.31
CA MET A 270 -1.42 -14.89 2.39
C MET A 270 -0.60 -15.77 1.45
N VAL A 271 -1.22 -16.27 0.39
CA VAL A 271 -0.60 -17.10 -0.62
C VAL A 271 -0.94 -16.54 -2.00
N PRO A 272 0.07 -16.20 -2.83
CA PRO A 272 -0.21 -15.74 -4.18
C PRO A 272 -0.93 -16.84 -4.98
N PRO A 273 -1.86 -16.48 -5.85
CA PRO A 273 -2.47 -17.42 -6.77
C PRO A 273 -1.43 -18.13 -7.62
N PRO A 274 -1.62 -19.41 -7.97
CA PRO A 274 -0.64 -20.18 -8.73
C PRO A 274 -0.48 -19.71 -10.18
N SER A 275 -1.48 -19.04 -10.73
CA SER A 275 -1.47 -18.59 -12.13
C SER A 275 -1.37 -17.07 -12.24
N PRO A 276 -0.59 -16.54 -13.19
CA PRO A 276 -0.64 -15.13 -13.54
C PRO A 276 -2.04 -14.75 -14.09
N PRO A 277 -2.34 -13.45 -14.18
CA PRO A 277 -3.58 -12.98 -14.82
C PRO A 277 -3.81 -13.64 -16.18
N SER A 278 -5.06 -14.02 -16.45
CA SER A 278 -5.40 -14.78 -17.65
C SER A 278 -4.91 -14.11 -18.94
N PRO A 279 -4.61 -14.88 -20.01
CA PRO A 279 -4.22 -14.33 -21.31
C PRO A 279 -5.22 -13.32 -21.90
N ARG A 280 -6.49 -13.38 -21.52
CA ARG A 280 -7.52 -12.39 -21.87
C ARG A 280 -7.22 -11.02 -21.34
N ALA A 281 -6.77 -10.93 -20.09
CA ALA A 281 -6.34 -9.67 -19.47
C ALA A 281 -5.08 -9.11 -20.15
N GLN A 282 -4.13 -9.98 -20.53
CA GLN A 282 -2.92 -9.57 -21.26
C GLN A 282 -3.22 -9.03 -22.67
N ARG A 283 -4.19 -9.62 -23.40
CA ARG A 283 -4.57 -9.14 -24.75
C ARG A 283 -5.27 -7.78 -24.70
N ARG A 284 -6.10 -7.49 -23.70
CA ARG A 284 -6.72 -6.17 -23.55
C ARG A 284 -5.70 -5.07 -23.23
N ARG A 285 -4.56 -5.41 -22.63
CA ARG A 285 -3.47 -4.46 -22.33
C ARG A 285 -2.67 -4.04 -23.58
N LEU A 286 -2.65 -4.88 -24.61
CA LEU A 286 -1.88 -4.64 -25.83
C LEU A 286 -2.71 -3.98 -26.95
N THR A 287 -4.03 -3.87 -26.79
CA THR A 287 -4.96 -3.35 -27.81
C THR A 287 -5.73 -2.11 -27.36
N GLY A 288 -5.49 -1.57 -26.20
CA GLY A 288 -5.98 -0.29 -25.68
C GLY A 288 -4.83 0.68 -25.52
#